data_9fabd67f5e4652d523d405e891dcb45f
#
_entry.id   9fabd67f5e4652d523d405e891dcb45f
#
_cell.length_a   1.000
_cell.length_b   1.000
_cell.length_c   1.000
_cell.angle_alpha   90.00
_cell.angle_beta   90.00
_cell.angle_gamma   90.00
#
_symmetry.space_group_name_H-M   'P 1'
#
loop_
_entity.id
_entity.type
_entity.pdbx_description
1 polymer ?
#
loop_
_entity_poly.entity_id
_entity_poly.type
_entity_poly.pdbx_seq_one_letter_code
_entity_poly.pdbx_strand_id
1 'polypeptide(L)'
;MENLFLDPTIILLIAAFAGFFMAFGIGANDVANAMGTSVGSKAITFRQAIFIAAIFEFLGAYLAGGEVTSTIRKGIVSPDLYIGQENIFIIGMMSALFAAATWLLLASSKGWPVSTTHSIVGSIVGFVIISMGFASVSWGKFGTIAASWVVSPAVSGTMAFLIFLSAKKLILDRRDPEQAAVSLIPFYGFFVAVIIGLVTARKGLKHVGLPLTDNEVVLVTIGFGVVVTIVTAILLNLNKDKIKEYGVESAFAVLMIVTASAMAFAHGSNDVANAIGPMSAIISVASEGAIGAKAAVSPWVLLIGGIGIVFGLAMLGGRVIKTVGSKITHLTPSLGFSAEMAAASTVVAATYIGFPISTTHTLVGAVIGVGLAKGVSHLDLGSIGRIVLSWVVTIPAGASLTILFYFILKTVFGV
;
A
#
# COMPACT_ATOMS: atom_id res chain seq x y z
N MET A 1 19.57 -26.75 -15.09
CA MET A 1 20.14 -25.39 -15.07
C MET A 1 20.93 -25.04 -16.33
N GLU A 2 21.14 -25.98 -17.25
CA GLU A 2 21.97 -25.76 -18.46
C GLU A 2 21.36 -24.87 -19.56
N ASN A 3 20.11 -24.42 -19.42
CA ASN A 3 19.38 -23.68 -20.49
C ASN A 3 19.01 -22.23 -20.14
N LEU A 4 19.53 -21.65 -19.03
CA LEU A 4 19.29 -20.24 -18.75
C LEU A 4 20.19 -19.35 -19.61
N PHE A 5 19.63 -18.21 -20.09
CA PHE A 5 20.35 -17.28 -20.98
C PHE A 5 21.53 -16.56 -20.30
N LEU A 6 21.59 -16.55 -18.97
CA LEU A 6 22.68 -16.01 -18.15
C LEU A 6 22.95 -16.91 -16.95
N ASP A 7 24.11 -16.70 -16.33
CA ASP A 7 24.42 -17.28 -15.04
C ASP A 7 23.33 -16.94 -14.00
N PRO A 8 22.86 -17.92 -13.21
CA PRO A 8 21.81 -17.70 -12.20
C PRO A 8 22.11 -16.54 -11.25
N THR A 9 23.37 -16.34 -10.86
CA THR A 9 23.77 -15.24 -9.97
C THR A 9 23.52 -13.88 -10.61
N ILE A 10 23.79 -13.75 -11.92
CA ILE A 10 23.55 -12.51 -12.67
C ILE A 10 22.06 -12.26 -12.78
N ILE A 11 21.26 -13.30 -13.04
CA ILE A 11 19.80 -13.19 -13.07
C ILE A 11 19.25 -12.72 -11.72
N LEU A 12 19.76 -13.28 -10.61
CA LEU A 12 19.37 -12.87 -9.25
C LEU A 12 19.71 -11.40 -8.96
N LEU A 13 20.89 -10.93 -9.39
CA LEU A 13 21.29 -9.52 -9.22
C LEU A 13 20.39 -8.57 -10.02
N ILE A 14 20.07 -8.91 -11.27
CA ILE A 14 19.18 -8.09 -12.11
C ILE A 14 17.75 -8.11 -11.53
N ALA A 15 17.27 -9.26 -11.06
CA ALA A 15 15.95 -9.38 -10.43
C ALA A 15 15.87 -8.54 -9.13
N ALA A 16 16.92 -8.58 -8.31
CA ALA A 16 17.02 -7.76 -7.10
C ALA A 16 17.01 -6.26 -7.42
N PHE A 17 17.75 -5.84 -8.46
CA PHE A 17 17.73 -4.45 -8.93
C PHE A 17 16.35 -4.04 -9.47
N ALA A 18 15.72 -4.88 -10.31
CA ALA A 18 14.40 -4.60 -10.87
C ALA A 18 13.32 -4.53 -9.78
N GLY A 19 13.37 -5.45 -8.79
CA GLY A 19 12.48 -5.43 -7.63
C GLY A 19 12.69 -4.21 -6.74
N PHE A 20 13.95 -3.85 -6.47
CA PHE A 20 14.29 -2.61 -5.75
C PHE A 20 13.77 -1.36 -6.51
N PHE A 21 13.97 -1.30 -7.83
CA PHE A 21 13.51 -0.18 -8.66
C PHE A 21 11.98 -0.05 -8.67
N MET A 22 11.26 -1.18 -8.70
CA MET A 22 9.81 -1.18 -8.56
C MET A 22 9.39 -0.73 -7.16
N ALA A 23 10.02 -1.23 -6.09
CA ALA A 23 9.75 -0.81 -4.72
C ALA A 23 10.05 0.68 -4.50
N PHE A 24 11.12 1.20 -5.11
CA PHE A 24 11.42 2.63 -5.14
C PHE A 24 10.29 3.43 -5.81
N GLY A 25 9.76 2.96 -6.94
CA GLY A 25 8.61 3.56 -7.60
C GLY A 25 7.35 3.57 -6.71
N ILE A 26 7.10 2.47 -5.98
CA ILE A 26 6.01 2.37 -4.99
C ILE A 26 6.15 3.46 -3.93
N GLY A 27 7.29 3.54 -3.25
CA GLY A 27 7.52 4.56 -2.23
C GLY A 27 7.42 5.98 -2.76
N ALA A 28 7.89 6.23 -3.99
CA ALA A 28 7.84 7.54 -4.63
C ALA A 28 6.40 8.01 -4.93
N ASN A 29 5.47 7.11 -5.24
CA ASN A 29 4.09 7.45 -5.54
C ASN A 29 3.19 7.34 -4.31
N ASP A 30 3.26 6.21 -3.62
CA ASP A 30 2.21 5.78 -2.70
C ASP A 30 2.44 6.22 -1.25
N VAL A 31 3.59 6.80 -0.89
CA VAL A 31 3.73 7.48 0.41
C VAL A 31 2.63 8.52 0.65
N ALA A 32 2.07 9.08 -0.42
CA ALA A 32 0.95 9.99 -0.35
C ALA A 32 -0.33 9.33 0.19
N ASN A 33 -0.47 8.02 0.01
CA ASN A 33 -1.59 7.24 0.53
C ASN A 33 -1.51 7.08 2.05
N ALA A 34 -0.30 7.04 2.61
CA ALA A 34 -0.09 6.94 4.04
C ALA A 34 -0.06 8.31 4.74
N MET A 35 0.52 9.33 4.09
CA MET A 35 0.88 10.60 4.75
C MET A 35 0.15 11.82 4.18
N GLY A 36 -0.54 11.69 3.05
CA GLY A 36 -1.15 12.83 2.36
C GLY A 36 -2.21 13.53 3.21
N THR A 37 -3.05 12.80 3.89
CA THR A 37 -4.11 13.31 4.78
C THR A 37 -3.53 13.98 6.02
N SER A 38 -2.52 13.39 6.64
CA SER A 38 -1.85 13.92 7.83
C SER A 38 -1.07 15.21 7.56
N VAL A 39 -0.38 15.29 6.42
CA VAL A 39 0.31 16.53 5.99
C VAL A 39 -0.71 17.56 5.49
N GLY A 40 -1.75 17.12 4.76
CA GLY A 40 -2.79 17.99 4.22
C GLY A 40 -3.63 18.67 5.30
N SER A 41 -3.96 17.96 6.37
CA SER A 41 -4.65 18.51 7.55
C SER A 41 -3.75 19.33 8.47
N LYS A 42 -2.44 19.38 8.19
CA LYS A 42 -1.40 20.02 9.03
C LYS A 42 -1.24 19.38 10.42
N ALA A 43 -1.67 18.13 10.60
CA ALA A 43 -1.47 17.39 11.85
C ALA A 43 0.01 17.10 12.11
N ILE A 44 0.77 16.81 11.04
CA ILE A 44 2.22 16.60 11.10
C ILE A 44 2.92 17.38 9.97
N THR A 45 4.20 17.69 10.19
CA THR A 45 5.05 18.28 9.16
C THR A 45 5.48 17.23 8.12
N PHE A 46 5.87 17.69 6.93
CA PHE A 46 6.39 16.81 5.89
C PHE A 46 7.59 15.95 6.35
N ARG A 47 8.52 16.53 7.14
CA ARG A 47 9.67 15.78 7.67
C ARG A 47 9.26 14.68 8.64
N GLN A 48 8.30 14.97 9.54
CA GLN A 48 7.75 13.97 10.45
C GLN A 48 7.02 12.85 9.67
N ALA A 49 6.27 13.21 8.63
CA ALA A 49 5.59 12.25 7.76
C ALA A 49 6.57 11.27 7.10
N ILE A 50 7.67 11.78 6.51
CA ILE A 50 8.70 10.92 5.91
C ILE A 50 9.34 9.99 6.95
N PHE A 51 9.63 10.48 8.15
CA PHE A 51 10.22 9.66 9.21
C PHE A 51 9.27 8.56 9.70
N ILE A 52 8.00 8.89 9.93
CA ILE A 52 6.96 7.92 10.32
C ILE A 52 6.77 6.88 9.21
N ALA A 53 6.61 7.34 7.96
CA ALA A 53 6.43 6.45 6.82
C ALA A 53 7.62 5.51 6.64
N ALA A 54 8.85 6.00 6.74
CA ALA A 54 10.05 5.17 6.58
C ALA A 54 10.09 4.01 7.57
N ILE A 55 9.69 4.25 8.82
CA ILE A 55 9.66 3.20 9.85
C ILE A 55 8.51 2.22 9.60
N PHE A 56 7.29 2.73 9.47
CA PHE A 56 6.11 1.88 9.48
C PHE A 56 5.84 1.20 8.13
N GLU A 57 6.19 1.81 6.99
CA GLU A 57 6.14 1.12 5.69
C GLU A 57 7.18 0.01 5.61
N PHE A 58 8.41 0.25 6.12
CA PHE A 58 9.41 -0.80 6.20
C PHE A 58 8.95 -1.96 7.09
N LEU A 59 8.44 -1.68 8.27
CA LEU A 59 7.91 -2.71 9.18
C LEU A 59 6.74 -3.48 8.55
N GLY A 60 5.81 -2.79 7.89
CA GLY A 60 4.70 -3.40 7.18
C GLY A 60 5.18 -4.32 6.07
N ALA A 61 6.09 -3.85 5.23
CA ALA A 61 6.68 -4.61 4.13
C ALA A 61 7.41 -5.87 4.64
N TYR A 62 8.23 -5.72 5.67
CA TYR A 62 9.04 -6.82 6.18
C TYR A 62 8.24 -7.84 6.97
N LEU A 63 7.32 -7.40 7.84
CA LEU A 63 6.56 -8.30 8.70
C LEU A 63 5.36 -8.95 8.00
N ALA A 64 4.64 -8.23 7.13
CA ALA A 64 3.37 -8.72 6.59
C ALA A 64 3.31 -8.75 5.03
N GLY A 65 4.36 -8.33 4.33
CA GLY A 65 4.37 -8.24 2.86
C GLY A 65 4.32 -9.58 2.11
N GLY A 66 4.66 -10.69 2.77
CA GLY A 66 4.64 -12.01 2.17
C GLY A 66 3.23 -12.56 1.83
N GLU A 67 2.19 -12.09 2.50
CA GLU A 67 0.83 -12.63 2.37
C GLU A 67 0.22 -12.38 0.98
N VAL A 68 0.36 -11.17 0.45
CA VAL A 68 -0.19 -10.77 -0.85
C VAL A 68 0.69 -11.23 -2.02
N THR A 69 1.96 -11.48 -1.77
CA THR A 69 2.97 -11.83 -2.79
C THR A 69 2.57 -13.05 -3.62
N SER A 70 1.99 -14.07 -3.01
CA SER A 70 1.56 -15.28 -3.72
C SER A 70 0.45 -15.01 -4.72
N THR A 71 -0.43 -14.06 -4.45
CA THR A 71 -1.53 -13.66 -5.34
C THR A 71 -1.02 -12.89 -6.56
N ILE A 72 -0.08 -11.97 -6.38
CA ILE A 72 0.56 -11.28 -7.51
C ILE A 72 1.37 -12.26 -8.35
N ARG A 73 2.16 -13.15 -7.71
CA ARG A 73 3.03 -14.11 -8.40
C ARG A 73 2.28 -15.12 -9.25
N LYS A 74 1.12 -15.62 -8.80
CA LYS A 74 0.36 -16.72 -9.41
C LYS A 74 -1.04 -16.33 -9.88
N GLY A 75 -1.47 -15.10 -9.56
CA GLY A 75 -2.86 -14.69 -9.75
C GLY A 75 -3.20 -14.28 -11.18
N ILE A 76 -2.29 -13.63 -11.88
CA ILE A 76 -2.56 -12.97 -13.17
C ILE A 76 -2.12 -13.84 -14.33
N VAL A 77 -0.99 -14.53 -14.16
CA VAL A 77 -0.42 -15.47 -15.14
C VAL A 77 -0.38 -16.87 -14.53
N SER A 78 -0.74 -17.92 -15.30
CA SER A 78 -0.44 -19.28 -14.90
C SER A 78 1.02 -19.57 -15.23
N PRO A 79 1.88 -19.79 -14.22
CA PRO A 79 3.29 -20.10 -14.48
C PRO A 79 3.47 -21.34 -15.36
N ASP A 80 2.53 -22.28 -15.28
CA ASP A 80 2.56 -23.54 -16.04
C ASP A 80 2.58 -23.33 -17.56
N LEU A 81 2.09 -22.17 -18.04
CA LEU A 81 2.16 -21.82 -19.47
C LEU A 81 3.59 -21.64 -19.99
N TYR A 82 4.54 -21.44 -19.10
CA TYR A 82 5.95 -21.15 -19.43
C TYR A 82 6.90 -22.31 -19.11
N ILE A 83 6.37 -23.51 -18.78
CA ILE A 83 7.20 -24.71 -18.60
C ILE A 83 7.94 -25.00 -19.89
N GLY A 84 9.28 -25.10 -19.82
CA GLY A 84 10.16 -25.21 -20.99
C GLY A 84 10.46 -23.87 -21.70
N GLN A 85 9.97 -22.76 -21.17
CA GLN A 85 10.21 -21.39 -21.65
C GLN A 85 10.65 -20.46 -20.50
N GLU A 86 11.50 -20.96 -19.62
CA GLU A 86 11.93 -20.30 -18.39
C GLU A 86 12.56 -18.92 -18.68
N ASN A 87 13.33 -18.82 -19.75
CA ASN A 87 13.97 -17.58 -20.18
C ASN A 87 12.96 -16.50 -20.56
N ILE A 88 11.90 -16.88 -21.29
CA ILE A 88 10.80 -15.99 -21.66
C ILE A 88 10.07 -15.48 -20.40
N PHE A 89 9.82 -16.37 -19.43
CA PHE A 89 9.18 -16.01 -18.17
C PHE A 89 10.01 -15.02 -17.34
N ILE A 90 11.32 -15.27 -17.21
CA ILE A 90 12.25 -14.39 -16.50
C ILE A 90 12.27 -13.00 -17.15
N ILE A 91 12.47 -12.92 -18.46
CA ILE A 91 12.51 -11.66 -19.21
C ILE A 91 11.17 -10.92 -19.08
N GLY A 92 10.06 -11.64 -19.17
CA GLY A 92 8.73 -11.06 -19.05
C GLY A 92 8.48 -10.43 -17.68
N MET A 93 8.83 -11.13 -16.59
CA MET A 93 8.70 -10.62 -15.23
C MET A 93 9.65 -9.44 -14.95
N MET A 94 10.89 -9.47 -15.47
CA MET A 94 11.82 -8.34 -15.44
C MET A 94 11.23 -7.12 -16.16
N SER A 95 10.69 -7.34 -17.37
CA SER A 95 10.06 -6.30 -18.19
C SER A 95 8.88 -5.66 -17.46
N ALA A 96 8.06 -6.47 -16.79
CA ALA A 96 6.92 -5.96 -16.00
C ALA A 96 7.37 -5.11 -14.83
N LEU A 97 8.43 -5.49 -14.10
CA LEU A 97 8.99 -4.69 -13.01
C LEU A 97 9.54 -3.35 -13.51
N PHE A 98 10.35 -3.35 -14.58
CA PHE A 98 10.90 -2.12 -15.16
C PHE A 98 9.81 -1.20 -15.71
N ALA A 99 8.80 -1.75 -16.38
CA ALA A 99 7.68 -1.00 -16.93
C ALA A 99 6.86 -0.31 -15.84
N ALA A 100 6.45 -1.08 -14.83
CA ALA A 100 5.67 -0.56 -13.71
C ALA A 100 6.44 0.53 -12.94
N ALA A 101 7.72 0.28 -12.62
CA ALA A 101 8.59 1.27 -11.96
C ALA A 101 8.71 2.56 -12.79
N THR A 102 8.98 2.44 -14.08
CA THR A 102 9.11 3.59 -14.99
C THR A 102 7.81 4.41 -15.03
N TRP A 103 6.65 3.74 -15.13
CA TRP A 103 5.36 4.43 -15.08
C TRP A 103 5.13 5.17 -13.77
N LEU A 104 5.43 4.52 -12.62
CA LEU A 104 5.31 5.14 -11.31
C LEU A 104 6.18 6.37 -11.16
N LEU A 105 7.42 6.34 -11.64
CA LEU A 105 8.33 7.49 -11.61
C LEU A 105 7.84 8.64 -12.49
N LEU A 106 7.33 8.33 -13.69
CA LEU A 106 6.72 9.32 -14.58
C LEU A 106 5.51 9.99 -13.91
N ALA A 107 4.61 9.20 -13.31
CA ALA A 107 3.45 9.69 -12.60
C ALA A 107 3.84 10.53 -11.37
N SER A 108 4.80 10.06 -10.57
CA SER A 108 5.28 10.77 -9.38
C SER A 108 5.94 12.10 -9.73
N SER A 109 6.70 12.16 -10.84
CA SER A 109 7.31 13.39 -11.32
C SER A 109 6.29 14.48 -11.65
N LYS A 110 5.07 14.07 -12.08
CA LYS A 110 3.93 14.93 -12.37
C LYS A 110 2.99 15.14 -11.18
N GLY A 111 3.26 14.49 -10.05
CA GLY A 111 2.40 14.50 -8.85
C GLY A 111 1.06 13.81 -9.06
N TRP A 112 0.99 12.81 -9.96
CA TRP A 112 -0.21 12.01 -10.17
C TRP A 112 -0.28 10.84 -9.18
N PRO A 113 -1.32 10.74 -8.35
CA PRO A 113 -1.55 9.57 -7.51
C PRO A 113 -2.14 8.44 -8.35
N VAL A 114 -1.29 7.54 -8.83
CA VAL A 114 -1.68 6.37 -9.61
C VAL A 114 -1.66 5.11 -8.74
N SER A 115 -2.32 4.05 -9.16
CA SER A 115 -2.30 2.77 -8.45
C SER A 115 -1.08 1.93 -8.85
N THR A 116 -0.25 1.59 -7.89
CA THR A 116 0.89 0.68 -8.09
C THR A 116 0.43 -0.72 -8.44
N THR A 117 -0.68 -1.18 -7.84
CA THR A 117 -1.29 -2.48 -8.20
C THR A 117 -1.78 -2.50 -9.64
N HIS A 118 -2.44 -1.42 -10.12
CA HIS A 118 -2.81 -1.32 -11.55
C HIS A 118 -1.59 -1.36 -12.46
N SER A 119 -0.52 -0.69 -12.05
CA SER A 119 0.72 -0.62 -12.80
C SER A 119 1.31 -2.00 -13.03
N ILE A 120 1.52 -2.78 -11.97
CA ILE A 120 2.12 -4.11 -12.08
C ILE A 120 1.17 -5.14 -12.72
N VAL A 121 -0.14 -5.07 -12.40
CA VAL A 121 -1.14 -5.95 -13.00
C VAL A 121 -1.23 -5.70 -14.51
N GLY A 122 -1.31 -4.43 -14.92
CA GLY A 122 -1.29 -4.05 -16.35
C GLY A 122 -0.01 -4.49 -17.05
N SER A 123 1.13 -4.35 -16.39
CA SER A 123 2.43 -4.77 -16.88
C SER A 123 2.51 -6.30 -17.10
N ILE A 124 2.06 -7.09 -16.12
CA ILE A 124 2.03 -8.56 -16.26
C ILE A 124 1.05 -9.00 -17.35
N VAL A 125 -0.13 -8.37 -17.43
CA VAL A 125 -1.09 -8.63 -18.53
C VAL A 125 -0.47 -8.34 -19.89
N GLY A 126 0.22 -7.20 -20.04
CA GLY A 126 0.94 -6.86 -21.28
C GLY A 126 1.98 -7.89 -21.67
N PHE A 127 2.75 -8.41 -20.70
CA PHE A 127 3.69 -9.50 -20.91
C PHE A 127 3.00 -10.77 -21.40
N VAL A 128 1.94 -11.22 -20.73
CA VAL A 128 1.23 -12.45 -21.15
C VAL A 128 0.65 -12.31 -22.55
N ILE A 129 0.06 -11.17 -22.88
CA ILE A 129 -0.51 -10.92 -24.21
C ILE A 129 0.54 -11.02 -25.30
N ILE A 130 1.72 -10.41 -25.12
CA ILE A 130 2.77 -10.40 -26.16
C ILE A 130 3.51 -11.73 -26.29
N SER A 131 3.60 -12.52 -25.21
CA SER A 131 4.35 -13.78 -25.20
C SER A 131 3.48 -15.00 -25.53
N MET A 132 2.24 -15.05 -25.04
CA MET A 132 1.35 -16.22 -25.12
C MET A 132 -0.01 -15.92 -25.76
N GLY A 133 -0.30 -14.65 -26.07
CA GLY A 133 -1.56 -14.21 -26.65
C GLY A 133 -2.65 -13.87 -25.62
N PHE A 134 -3.67 -13.16 -26.08
CA PHE A 134 -4.75 -12.59 -25.27
C PHE A 134 -5.55 -13.65 -24.49
N ALA A 135 -5.78 -14.82 -25.07
CA ALA A 135 -6.53 -15.91 -24.43
C ALA A 135 -5.81 -16.54 -23.24
N SER A 136 -4.50 -16.37 -23.12
CA SER A 136 -3.66 -16.93 -22.05
C SER A 136 -3.70 -16.14 -20.76
N VAL A 137 -4.28 -14.94 -20.76
CA VAL A 137 -4.49 -14.15 -19.55
C VAL A 137 -5.57 -14.80 -18.67
N SER A 138 -5.32 -14.91 -17.38
CA SER A 138 -6.29 -15.42 -16.41
C SER A 138 -7.41 -14.39 -16.14
N TRP A 139 -8.28 -14.13 -17.14
CA TRP A 139 -9.29 -13.07 -17.10
C TRP A 139 -10.23 -13.16 -15.90
N GLY A 140 -10.55 -14.38 -15.41
CA GLY A 140 -11.36 -14.54 -14.20
C GLY A 140 -10.69 -13.97 -12.95
N LYS A 141 -9.38 -14.24 -12.78
CA LYS A 141 -8.60 -13.68 -11.66
C LYS A 141 -8.35 -12.18 -11.83
N PHE A 142 -8.05 -11.73 -13.06
CA PHE A 142 -7.97 -10.32 -13.38
C PHE A 142 -9.28 -9.60 -13.02
N GLY A 143 -10.43 -10.15 -13.41
CA GLY A 143 -11.75 -9.60 -13.08
C GLY A 143 -12.01 -9.51 -11.58
N THR A 144 -11.58 -10.52 -10.80
CA THR A 144 -11.69 -10.49 -9.33
C THR A 144 -10.83 -9.37 -8.74
N ILE A 145 -9.59 -9.19 -9.21
CA ILE A 145 -8.71 -8.10 -8.79
C ILE A 145 -9.31 -6.74 -9.22
N ALA A 146 -9.80 -6.62 -10.45
CA ALA A 146 -10.42 -5.40 -10.94
C ALA A 146 -11.70 -5.03 -10.17
N ALA A 147 -12.50 -6.01 -9.72
CA ALA A 147 -13.65 -5.77 -8.87
C ALA A 147 -13.24 -5.12 -7.53
N SER A 148 -12.08 -5.48 -6.96
CA SER A 148 -11.58 -4.87 -5.73
C SER A 148 -11.29 -3.38 -5.87
N TRP A 149 -10.98 -2.90 -7.07
CA TRP A 149 -10.70 -1.49 -7.36
C TRP A 149 -11.94 -0.60 -7.26
N VAL A 150 -13.13 -1.20 -7.30
CA VAL A 150 -14.42 -0.55 -7.05
C VAL A 150 -14.90 -0.80 -5.62
N VAL A 151 -14.74 -2.02 -5.13
CA VAL A 151 -15.20 -2.41 -3.79
C VAL A 151 -14.39 -1.72 -2.70
N SER A 152 -13.05 -1.69 -2.82
CA SER A 152 -12.20 -1.12 -1.76
C SER A 152 -12.46 0.37 -1.49
N PRO A 153 -12.58 1.28 -2.49
CA PRO A 153 -12.92 2.67 -2.22
C PRO A 153 -14.36 2.84 -1.70
N ALA A 154 -15.31 1.99 -2.12
CA ALA A 154 -16.67 2.04 -1.61
C ALA A 154 -16.76 1.64 -0.13
N VAL A 155 -16.08 0.55 0.24
CA VAL A 155 -16.00 0.08 1.65
C VAL A 155 -15.30 1.13 2.50
N SER A 156 -14.11 1.56 2.09
CA SER A 156 -13.32 2.54 2.83
C SER A 156 -14.05 3.89 2.95
N GLY A 157 -14.71 4.35 1.88
CA GLY A 157 -15.49 5.58 1.89
C GLY A 157 -16.67 5.52 2.85
N THR A 158 -17.41 4.40 2.84
CA THR A 158 -18.54 4.18 3.77
C THR A 158 -18.04 4.13 5.21
N MET A 159 -16.95 3.41 5.48
CA MET A 159 -16.35 3.36 6.82
C MET A 159 -15.89 4.75 7.27
N ALA A 160 -15.20 5.51 6.43
CA ALA A 160 -14.72 6.84 6.73
C ALA A 160 -15.88 7.82 7.04
N PHE A 161 -16.94 7.75 6.27
CA PHE A 161 -18.19 8.49 6.50
C PHE A 161 -18.75 8.20 7.91
N LEU A 162 -18.90 6.91 8.24
CA LEU A 162 -19.45 6.48 9.54
C LEU A 162 -18.54 6.84 10.72
N ILE A 163 -17.23 6.65 10.58
CA ILE A 163 -16.24 7.00 11.60
C ILE A 163 -16.29 8.51 11.87
N PHE A 164 -16.32 9.33 10.82
CA PHE A 164 -16.41 10.78 11.01
C PHE A 164 -17.73 11.19 11.67
N LEU A 165 -18.87 10.60 11.29
CA LEU A 165 -20.15 10.87 11.95
C LEU A 165 -20.12 10.49 13.43
N SER A 166 -19.45 9.36 13.77
CA SER A 166 -19.27 8.96 15.16
C SER A 166 -18.42 9.97 15.94
N ALA A 167 -17.27 10.39 15.38
CA ALA A 167 -16.42 11.41 15.98
C ALA A 167 -17.14 12.76 16.12
N LYS A 168 -17.90 13.15 15.10
CA LYS A 168 -18.72 14.36 15.15
C LYS A 168 -19.72 14.31 16.30
N LYS A 169 -20.55 13.26 16.37
CA LYS A 169 -21.60 13.14 17.37
C LYS A 169 -21.06 12.97 18.81
N LEU A 170 -19.98 12.19 18.96
CA LEU A 170 -19.44 11.83 20.27
C LEU A 170 -18.46 12.86 20.81
N ILE A 171 -17.80 13.65 19.95
CA ILE A 171 -16.74 14.59 20.34
C ILE A 171 -17.06 16.00 19.86
N LEU A 172 -17.14 16.25 18.54
CA LEU A 172 -17.18 17.61 17.98
C LEU A 172 -18.47 18.38 18.33
N ASP A 173 -19.61 17.71 18.40
CA ASP A 173 -20.91 18.33 18.71
C ASP A 173 -21.21 18.35 20.22
N ARG A 174 -20.25 18.02 21.09
CA ARG A 174 -20.41 18.09 22.55
C ARG A 174 -20.28 19.52 23.05
N ARG A 175 -20.85 19.80 24.25
CA ARG A 175 -20.74 21.11 24.91
C ARG A 175 -19.28 21.46 25.27
N ASP A 176 -18.44 20.47 25.61
CA ASP A 176 -17.02 20.59 25.86
C ASP A 176 -16.31 19.54 24.96
N PRO A 177 -16.04 19.91 23.69
CA PRO A 177 -15.44 18.97 22.72
C PRO A 177 -13.99 18.64 23.07
N GLU A 178 -13.24 19.54 23.71
CA GLU A 178 -11.85 19.32 24.14
C GLU A 178 -11.79 18.24 25.22
N GLN A 179 -12.66 18.32 26.24
CA GLN A 179 -12.75 17.31 27.30
C GLN A 179 -13.25 15.95 26.72
N ALA A 180 -14.23 15.98 25.82
CA ALA A 180 -14.71 14.78 25.14
C ALA A 180 -13.60 14.11 24.31
N ALA A 181 -12.78 14.91 23.61
CA ALA A 181 -11.65 14.43 22.83
C ALA A 181 -10.61 13.72 23.71
N VAL A 182 -10.17 14.34 24.81
CA VAL A 182 -9.20 13.74 25.74
C VAL A 182 -9.70 12.40 26.28
N SER A 183 -11.02 12.26 26.51
CA SER A 183 -11.62 11.04 27.06
C SER A 183 -11.85 9.94 26.04
N LEU A 184 -12.25 10.29 24.81
CA LEU A 184 -12.73 9.32 23.81
C LEU A 184 -11.73 8.98 22.72
N ILE A 185 -10.80 9.88 22.37
CA ILE A 185 -9.77 9.62 21.35
C ILE A 185 -8.92 8.38 21.66
N PRO A 186 -8.52 8.07 22.91
CA PRO A 186 -7.78 6.84 23.20
C PRO A 186 -8.48 5.56 22.76
N PHE A 187 -9.81 5.52 22.78
CA PHE A 187 -10.58 4.37 22.31
C PHE A 187 -10.50 4.19 20.79
N TYR A 188 -10.49 5.28 20.00
CA TYR A 188 -10.24 5.18 18.57
C TYR A 188 -8.83 4.64 18.29
N GLY A 189 -7.83 5.09 19.06
CA GLY A 189 -6.47 4.53 19.01
C GLY A 189 -6.41 3.05 19.32
N PHE A 190 -7.21 2.57 20.30
CA PHE A 190 -7.35 1.15 20.59
C PHE A 190 -7.79 0.33 19.37
N PHE A 191 -8.86 0.73 18.70
CA PHE A 191 -9.36 0.00 17.53
C PHE A 191 -8.35 -0.04 16.38
N VAL A 192 -7.65 1.07 16.11
CA VAL A 192 -6.59 1.12 15.10
C VAL A 192 -5.48 0.12 15.45
N ALA A 193 -5.03 0.13 16.70
CA ALA A 193 -3.96 -0.75 17.17
C ALA A 193 -4.36 -2.24 17.14
N VAL A 194 -5.59 -2.56 17.52
CA VAL A 194 -6.10 -3.94 17.46
C VAL A 194 -6.11 -4.47 16.01
N ILE A 195 -6.53 -3.66 15.04
CA ILE A 195 -6.57 -4.08 13.63
C ILE A 195 -5.15 -4.40 13.12
N ILE A 196 -4.18 -3.53 13.42
CA ILE A 196 -2.77 -3.74 13.03
C ILE A 196 -2.13 -4.88 13.82
N GLY A 197 -2.36 -4.90 15.13
CA GLY A 197 -1.86 -5.94 16.01
C GLY A 197 -2.28 -7.34 15.59
N LEU A 198 -3.53 -7.49 15.13
CA LEU A 198 -4.06 -8.77 14.66
C LEU A 198 -3.28 -9.31 13.45
N VAL A 199 -3.02 -8.48 12.44
CA VAL A 199 -2.27 -8.91 11.25
C VAL A 199 -0.82 -9.17 11.61
N THR A 200 -0.22 -8.30 12.41
CA THR A 200 1.18 -8.47 12.85
C THR A 200 1.33 -9.77 13.67
N ALA A 201 0.46 -10.01 14.65
CA ALA A 201 0.54 -11.19 15.51
C ALA A 201 0.24 -12.49 14.74
N ARG A 202 -0.79 -12.49 13.88
CA ARG A 202 -1.25 -13.69 13.17
C ARG A 202 -0.34 -14.05 11.99
N LYS A 203 0.15 -13.07 11.26
CA LYS A 203 0.86 -13.24 10.00
C LYS A 203 2.32 -12.81 10.11
N GLY A 204 2.56 -11.60 10.62
CA GLY A 204 3.90 -11.01 10.65
C GLY A 204 4.89 -11.80 11.50
N LEU A 205 4.54 -12.12 12.72
CA LEU A 205 5.42 -12.87 13.63
C LEU A 205 5.73 -14.28 13.13
N LYS A 206 4.81 -14.90 12.39
CA LYS A 206 5.06 -16.18 11.73
C LYS A 206 6.18 -16.09 10.68
N HIS A 207 6.27 -14.98 9.94
CA HIS A 207 7.31 -14.79 8.92
C HIS A 207 8.70 -14.62 9.52
N VAL A 208 8.79 -14.09 10.74
CA VAL A 208 10.07 -13.95 11.47
C VAL A 208 10.37 -15.13 12.39
N GLY A 209 9.67 -16.24 12.22
CA GLY A 209 9.94 -17.48 12.96
C GLY A 209 9.34 -17.55 14.37
N LEU A 210 8.41 -16.68 14.69
CA LEU A 210 7.69 -16.61 15.97
C LEU A 210 6.20 -16.91 15.78
N PRO A 211 5.80 -18.16 15.45
CA PRO A 211 4.39 -18.50 15.30
C PRO A 211 3.68 -18.48 16.66
N LEU A 212 2.60 -17.72 16.76
CA LEU A 212 1.77 -17.64 17.95
C LEU A 212 0.55 -18.56 17.83
N THR A 213 0.13 -19.11 18.97
CA THR A 213 -1.18 -19.80 19.11
C THR A 213 -2.33 -18.78 19.05
N ASP A 214 -3.55 -19.24 18.82
CA ASP A 214 -4.73 -18.36 18.74
C ASP A 214 -4.92 -17.51 20.01
N ASN A 215 -4.69 -18.08 21.20
CA ASN A 215 -4.78 -17.36 22.47
C ASN A 215 -3.69 -16.28 22.61
N GLU A 216 -2.47 -16.60 22.20
CA GLU A 216 -1.36 -15.62 22.20
C GLU A 216 -1.61 -14.50 21.21
N VAL A 217 -2.15 -14.78 20.02
CA VAL A 217 -2.57 -13.76 19.04
C VAL A 217 -3.56 -12.80 19.66
N VAL A 218 -4.60 -13.30 20.35
CA VAL A 218 -5.59 -12.46 21.03
C VAL A 218 -4.92 -11.61 22.12
N LEU A 219 -4.08 -12.24 22.96
CA LEU A 219 -3.41 -11.56 24.07
C LEU A 219 -2.48 -10.44 23.56
N VAL A 220 -1.64 -10.74 22.57
CA VAL A 220 -0.72 -9.75 21.97
C VAL A 220 -1.50 -8.60 21.31
N THR A 221 -2.55 -8.93 20.57
CA THR A 221 -3.39 -7.96 19.88
C THR A 221 -4.08 -7.00 20.86
N ILE A 222 -4.74 -7.54 21.88
CA ILE A 222 -5.41 -6.73 22.92
C ILE A 222 -4.38 -5.96 23.74
N GLY A 223 -3.28 -6.59 24.13
CA GLY A 223 -2.19 -5.95 24.87
C GLY A 223 -1.61 -4.76 24.10
N PHE A 224 -1.37 -4.91 22.79
CA PHE A 224 -0.94 -3.80 21.93
C PHE A 224 -1.98 -2.68 21.88
N GLY A 225 -3.27 -3.02 21.73
CA GLY A 225 -4.36 -2.05 21.80
C GLY A 225 -4.37 -1.26 23.11
N VAL A 226 -4.21 -1.93 24.26
CA VAL A 226 -4.15 -1.29 25.56
C VAL A 226 -2.94 -0.35 25.68
N VAL A 227 -1.76 -0.79 25.22
CA VAL A 227 -0.55 0.05 25.22
C VAL A 227 -0.76 1.33 24.41
N VAL A 228 -1.30 1.23 23.18
CA VAL A 228 -1.56 2.41 22.33
C VAL A 228 -2.61 3.32 22.99
N THR A 229 -3.64 2.76 23.63
CA THR A 229 -4.64 3.53 24.38
C THR A 229 -3.99 4.34 25.50
N ILE A 230 -3.14 3.70 26.33
CA ILE A 230 -2.43 4.36 27.43
C ILE A 230 -1.50 5.46 26.89
N VAL A 231 -0.70 5.15 25.87
CA VAL A 231 0.22 6.14 25.27
C VAL A 231 -0.56 7.33 24.71
N THR A 232 -1.64 7.09 23.99
CA THR A 232 -2.49 8.14 23.43
C THR A 232 -3.11 8.99 24.54
N ALA A 233 -3.61 8.37 25.61
CA ALA A 233 -4.15 9.08 26.77
C ALA A 233 -3.10 9.94 27.47
N ILE A 234 -1.88 9.43 27.65
CA ILE A 234 -0.76 10.20 28.22
C ILE A 234 -0.42 11.40 27.34
N LEU A 235 -0.28 11.19 26.01
CA LEU A 235 0.04 12.27 25.08
C LEU A 235 -1.02 13.36 25.06
N LEU A 236 -2.30 13.00 25.10
CA LEU A 236 -3.41 13.97 25.18
C LEU A 236 -3.38 14.75 26.49
N ASN A 237 -3.16 14.08 27.62
CA ASN A 237 -3.07 14.74 28.91
C ASN A 237 -1.86 15.70 29.02
N LEU A 238 -0.70 15.30 28.47
CA LEU A 238 0.49 16.17 28.41
C LEU A 238 0.30 17.40 27.50
N ASN A 239 -0.60 17.32 26.53
CA ASN A 239 -0.93 18.42 25.62
C ASN A 239 -2.25 19.11 25.95
N LYS A 240 -2.84 18.88 27.14
CA LYS A 240 -4.16 19.37 27.52
C LYS A 240 -4.28 20.90 27.44
N ASP A 241 -3.24 21.63 27.80
CA ASP A 241 -3.24 23.09 27.71
C ASP A 241 -3.23 23.58 26.28
N LYS A 242 -2.46 22.92 25.41
CA LYS A 242 -2.48 23.20 23.96
C LYS A 242 -3.84 22.87 23.35
N ILE A 243 -4.48 21.76 23.76
CA ILE A 243 -5.81 21.39 23.28
C ILE A 243 -6.84 22.45 23.64
N LYS A 244 -6.75 23.02 24.87
CA LYS A 244 -7.61 24.12 25.26
C LYS A 244 -7.33 25.42 24.51
N GLU A 245 -6.07 25.68 24.15
CA GLU A 245 -5.66 26.89 23.44
C GLU A 245 -5.98 26.81 21.93
N TYR A 246 -5.70 25.67 21.28
CA TYR A 246 -5.81 25.50 19.83
C TYR A 246 -7.07 24.72 19.40
N GLY A 247 -7.90 24.29 20.35
CA GLY A 247 -9.17 23.62 20.11
C GLY A 247 -9.04 22.10 19.85
N VAL A 248 -10.19 21.46 19.73
CA VAL A 248 -10.38 20.01 19.63
C VAL A 248 -9.60 19.36 18.47
N GLU A 249 -9.37 20.06 17.36
CA GLU A 249 -8.62 19.54 16.21
C GLU A 249 -7.16 19.22 16.57
N SER A 250 -6.58 19.91 17.56
CA SER A 250 -5.23 19.60 18.04
C SER A 250 -5.15 18.24 18.76
N ALA A 251 -6.26 17.79 19.38
CA ALA A 251 -6.35 16.45 19.95
C ALA A 251 -6.42 15.38 18.85
N PHE A 252 -7.18 15.63 17.79
CA PHE A 252 -7.22 14.74 16.62
C PHE A 252 -5.86 14.68 15.90
N ALA A 253 -5.07 15.76 15.91
CA ALA A 253 -3.72 15.74 15.35
C ALA A 253 -2.81 14.74 16.08
N VAL A 254 -2.95 14.55 17.40
CA VAL A 254 -2.25 13.49 18.14
C VAL A 254 -2.69 12.11 17.66
N LEU A 255 -3.99 11.89 17.49
CA LEU A 255 -4.51 10.60 16.99
C LEU A 255 -4.04 10.31 15.55
N MET A 256 -3.89 11.33 14.71
CA MET A 256 -3.39 11.17 13.35
C MET A 256 -1.97 10.61 13.28
N ILE A 257 -1.13 10.80 14.30
CA ILE A 257 0.18 10.15 14.34
C ILE A 257 -0.01 8.62 14.40
N VAL A 258 -0.97 8.16 15.20
CA VAL A 258 -1.30 6.73 15.33
C VAL A 258 -1.89 6.18 14.02
N THR A 259 -2.87 6.89 13.44
CA THR A 259 -3.53 6.43 12.21
C THR A 259 -2.64 6.50 10.98
N ALA A 260 -1.77 7.52 10.88
CA ALA A 260 -0.76 7.61 9.82
C ALA A 260 0.26 6.48 9.92
N SER A 261 0.73 6.16 11.14
CA SER A 261 1.61 5.01 11.37
C SER A 261 0.93 3.70 10.97
N ALA A 262 -0.34 3.56 11.32
CA ALA A 262 -1.17 2.42 10.94
C ALA A 262 -1.34 2.31 9.42
N MET A 263 -1.63 3.42 8.75
CA MET A 263 -1.80 3.44 7.29
C MET A 263 -0.48 3.16 6.57
N ALA A 264 0.64 3.69 7.07
CA ALA A 264 1.97 3.39 6.53
C ALA A 264 2.30 1.89 6.65
N PHE A 265 2.03 1.28 7.81
CA PHE A 265 2.19 -0.16 8.01
C PHE A 265 1.28 -0.96 7.07
N ALA A 266 0.01 -0.60 6.98
CA ALA A 266 -0.96 -1.25 6.10
C ALA A 266 -0.52 -1.18 4.63
N HIS A 267 -0.10 0.01 4.17
CA HIS A 267 0.42 0.26 2.83
C HIS A 267 1.64 -0.61 2.54
N GLY A 268 2.69 -0.53 3.36
CA GLY A 268 3.90 -1.34 3.19
C GLY A 268 3.59 -2.84 3.13
N SER A 269 2.64 -3.32 3.94
CA SER A 269 2.26 -4.74 4.00
C SER A 269 1.53 -5.24 2.75
N ASN A 270 0.78 -4.39 2.07
CA ASN A 270 0.06 -4.75 0.85
C ASN A 270 0.91 -4.52 -0.40
N ASP A 271 1.47 -3.32 -0.53
CA ASP A 271 2.00 -2.86 -1.80
C ASP A 271 3.42 -3.32 -2.10
N VAL A 272 4.21 -3.72 -1.08
CA VAL A 272 5.51 -4.37 -1.32
C VAL A 272 5.38 -5.60 -2.21
N ALA A 273 4.25 -6.31 -2.15
CA ALA A 273 3.97 -7.50 -2.97
C ALA A 273 4.01 -7.19 -4.47
N ASN A 274 3.70 -5.96 -4.89
CA ASN A 274 3.76 -5.52 -6.28
C ASN A 274 5.19 -5.54 -6.83
N ALA A 275 6.21 -5.34 -5.99
CA ALA A 275 7.61 -5.45 -6.34
C ALA A 275 8.15 -6.87 -6.13
N ILE A 276 7.90 -7.44 -4.94
CA ILE A 276 8.53 -8.71 -4.57
C ILE A 276 7.82 -9.93 -5.18
N GLY A 277 6.57 -9.81 -5.64
CA GLY A 277 5.85 -10.89 -6.31
C GLY A 277 6.56 -11.36 -7.59
N PRO A 278 6.70 -10.50 -8.61
CA PRO A 278 7.44 -10.84 -9.83
C PRO A 278 8.93 -11.12 -9.56
N MET A 279 9.58 -10.38 -8.63
CA MET A 279 10.97 -10.64 -8.24
C MET A 279 11.14 -12.06 -7.70
N SER A 280 10.27 -12.50 -6.79
CA SER A 280 10.28 -13.86 -6.23
C SER A 280 10.00 -14.93 -7.29
N ALA A 281 9.18 -14.62 -8.31
CA ALA A 281 8.95 -15.53 -9.42
C ALA A 281 10.22 -15.76 -10.24
N ILE A 282 10.97 -14.70 -10.55
CA ILE A 282 12.27 -14.79 -11.23
C ILE A 282 13.27 -15.59 -10.40
N ILE A 283 13.37 -15.27 -9.10
CA ILE A 283 14.31 -15.93 -8.17
C ILE A 283 14.04 -17.43 -8.08
N SER A 284 12.76 -17.84 -7.97
CA SER A 284 12.40 -19.27 -7.92
C SER A 284 12.88 -20.01 -9.17
N VAL A 285 12.68 -19.43 -10.36
CA VAL A 285 13.12 -20.06 -11.62
C VAL A 285 14.65 -20.11 -11.70
N ALA A 286 15.34 -19.02 -11.35
CA ALA A 286 16.78 -18.95 -11.44
C ALA A 286 17.48 -19.88 -10.43
N SER A 287 16.91 -20.07 -9.22
CA SER A 287 17.51 -20.89 -8.17
C SER A 287 17.15 -22.39 -8.28
N GLU A 288 15.93 -22.70 -8.68
CA GLU A 288 15.39 -24.08 -8.67
C GLU A 288 15.31 -24.68 -10.07
N GLY A 289 15.50 -23.87 -11.12
CA GLY A 289 15.42 -24.30 -12.51
C GLY A 289 14.02 -24.74 -12.94
N ALA A 290 13.00 -24.48 -12.13
CA ALA A 290 11.64 -24.91 -12.37
C ALA A 290 10.61 -23.79 -12.09
N ILE A 291 9.66 -23.66 -13.01
CA ILE A 291 8.53 -22.75 -12.87
C ILE A 291 7.48 -23.40 -11.92
N GLY A 292 6.93 -22.61 -11.00
CA GLY A 292 5.81 -23.06 -10.16
C GLY A 292 6.16 -23.54 -8.75
N ALA A 293 7.43 -23.55 -8.37
CA ALA A 293 7.84 -23.93 -7.02
C ALA A 293 7.15 -23.06 -5.93
N LYS A 294 6.69 -23.73 -4.86
CA LYS A 294 6.08 -23.09 -3.69
C LYS A 294 7.17 -22.53 -2.75
N ALA A 295 8.09 -21.72 -3.26
CA ALA A 295 9.09 -21.10 -2.39
C ALA A 295 8.42 -20.05 -1.50
N ALA A 296 8.67 -20.14 -0.20
CA ALA A 296 8.37 -19.05 0.73
C ALA A 296 9.16 -17.80 0.29
N VAL A 297 8.61 -16.61 0.49
CA VAL A 297 9.33 -15.37 0.19
C VAL A 297 10.49 -15.27 1.15
N SER A 298 11.71 -15.23 0.61
CA SER A 298 12.91 -15.13 1.44
C SER A 298 12.97 -13.78 2.17
N PRO A 299 13.42 -13.73 3.45
CA PRO A 299 13.54 -12.49 4.21
C PRO A 299 14.34 -11.38 3.51
N TRP A 300 15.39 -11.73 2.76
CA TRP A 300 16.21 -10.74 2.04
C TRP A 300 15.42 -10.07 0.88
N VAL A 301 14.45 -10.76 0.29
CA VAL A 301 13.55 -10.22 -0.74
C VAL A 301 12.65 -9.13 -0.13
N LEU A 302 12.10 -9.41 1.06
CA LEU A 302 11.31 -8.44 1.82
C LEU A 302 12.15 -7.23 2.24
N LEU A 303 13.41 -7.44 2.63
CA LEU A 303 14.35 -6.36 2.94
C LEU A 303 14.59 -5.45 1.74
N ILE A 304 14.86 -6.00 0.55
CA ILE A 304 15.03 -5.21 -0.67
C ILE A 304 13.78 -4.40 -0.98
N GLY A 305 12.60 -5.02 -0.88
CA GLY A 305 11.32 -4.33 -1.09
C GLY A 305 11.11 -3.19 -0.10
N GLY A 306 11.27 -3.45 1.19
CA GLY A 306 11.11 -2.45 2.24
C GLY A 306 12.10 -1.28 2.12
N ILE A 307 13.38 -1.58 1.88
CA ILE A 307 14.43 -0.56 1.67
C ILE A 307 14.11 0.27 0.41
N GLY A 308 13.69 -0.37 -0.70
CA GLY A 308 13.31 0.32 -1.92
C GLY A 308 12.17 1.32 -1.69
N ILE A 309 11.11 0.92 -0.98
CA ILE A 309 10.01 1.79 -0.61
C ILE A 309 10.52 3.00 0.18
N VAL A 310 11.35 2.79 1.21
CA VAL A 310 11.90 3.87 2.04
C VAL A 310 12.72 4.86 1.22
N PHE A 311 13.57 4.39 0.30
CA PHE A 311 14.34 5.27 -0.57
C PHE A 311 13.43 6.08 -1.51
N GLY A 312 12.42 5.44 -2.11
CA GLY A 312 11.47 6.10 -3.00
C GLY A 312 10.70 7.22 -2.31
N LEU A 313 10.12 6.92 -1.14
CA LEU A 313 9.33 7.90 -0.37
C LEU A 313 10.18 9.09 0.09
N ALA A 314 11.42 8.84 0.52
CA ALA A 314 12.30 9.90 1.00
C ALA A 314 12.76 10.85 -0.12
N MET A 315 12.98 10.32 -1.33
CA MET A 315 13.54 11.08 -2.44
C MET A 315 12.47 11.79 -3.29
N LEU A 316 11.33 11.16 -3.57
CA LEU A 316 10.37 11.63 -4.57
C LEU A 316 8.92 11.80 -4.08
N GLY A 317 8.57 11.35 -2.88
CA GLY A 317 7.18 11.32 -2.38
C GLY A 317 6.49 12.68 -2.24
N GLY A 318 7.25 13.77 -2.09
CA GLY A 318 6.70 15.08 -1.71
C GLY A 318 5.68 15.68 -2.69
N ARG A 319 5.80 15.42 -4.00
CA ARG A 319 4.89 16.00 -5.01
C ARG A 319 3.51 15.34 -4.95
N VAL A 320 3.46 14.03 -4.76
CA VAL A 320 2.21 13.27 -4.71
C VAL A 320 1.50 13.52 -3.38
N ILE A 321 2.23 13.59 -2.25
CA ILE A 321 1.70 13.99 -0.94
C ILE A 321 0.93 15.31 -1.04
N LYS A 322 1.48 16.32 -1.71
CA LYS A 322 0.82 17.61 -1.91
C LYS A 322 -0.49 17.47 -2.69
N THR A 323 -0.54 16.60 -3.70
CA THR A 323 -1.75 16.40 -4.51
C THR A 323 -2.87 15.75 -3.69
N VAL A 324 -2.60 14.66 -3.00
CA VAL A 324 -3.58 13.93 -2.19
C VAL A 324 -4.04 14.76 -0.99
N GLY A 325 -3.09 15.43 -0.31
CA GLY A 325 -3.38 16.15 0.92
C GLY A 325 -4.18 17.45 0.75
N SER A 326 -4.24 18.03 -0.47
CA SER A 326 -4.83 19.38 -0.61
C SER A 326 -5.79 19.57 -1.78
N LYS A 327 -5.92 18.60 -2.72
CA LYS A 327 -6.68 18.80 -3.95
C LYS A 327 -8.04 18.09 -4.01
N ILE A 328 -8.36 17.19 -3.07
CA ILE A 328 -9.62 16.42 -3.09
C ILE A 328 -10.68 17.11 -2.23
N THR A 329 -10.33 17.46 -1.01
CA THR A 329 -11.15 18.21 -0.05
C THR A 329 -10.26 18.91 0.96
N HIS A 330 -10.78 19.96 1.61
CA HIS A 330 -10.09 20.59 2.73
C HIS A 330 -10.17 19.71 3.98
N LEU A 331 -9.05 19.09 4.31
CA LEU A 331 -8.94 18.18 5.46
C LEU A 331 -8.65 18.96 6.75
N THR A 332 -9.41 18.63 7.79
CA THR A 332 -9.05 18.90 9.20
C THR A 332 -8.48 17.64 9.82
N PRO A 333 -7.78 17.68 10.96
CA PRO A 333 -7.29 16.49 11.63
C PRO A 333 -8.38 15.45 11.92
N SER A 334 -9.59 15.86 12.30
CA SER A 334 -10.72 14.95 12.54
C SER A 334 -11.21 14.23 11.28
N LEU A 335 -11.22 14.91 10.12
CA LEU A 335 -11.51 14.30 8.81
C LEU A 335 -10.37 13.36 8.36
N GLY A 336 -9.13 13.83 8.52
CA GLY A 336 -7.93 13.07 8.15
C GLY A 336 -7.82 11.75 8.93
N PHE A 337 -7.96 11.81 10.24
CA PHE A 337 -8.01 10.63 11.11
C PHE A 337 -9.08 9.62 10.65
N SER A 338 -10.30 10.11 10.38
CA SER A 338 -11.41 9.23 9.97
C SER A 338 -11.13 8.53 8.64
N ALA A 339 -10.53 9.26 7.68
CA ALA A 339 -10.11 8.72 6.40
C ALA A 339 -8.97 7.70 6.55
N GLU A 340 -7.93 8.02 7.32
CA GLU A 340 -6.79 7.11 7.55
C GLU A 340 -7.20 5.84 8.28
N MET A 341 -8.01 5.94 9.33
CA MET A 341 -8.50 4.77 10.06
C MET A 341 -9.31 3.83 9.16
N ALA A 342 -10.20 4.37 8.33
CA ALA A 342 -10.99 3.58 7.39
C ALA A 342 -10.11 2.92 6.31
N ALA A 343 -9.20 3.69 5.73
CA ALA A 343 -8.29 3.19 4.71
C ALA A 343 -7.36 2.10 5.26
N ALA A 344 -6.70 2.35 6.40
CA ALA A 344 -5.82 1.38 7.04
C ALA A 344 -6.58 0.08 7.38
N SER A 345 -7.79 0.19 7.95
CA SER A 345 -8.61 -0.98 8.27
C SER A 345 -8.96 -1.80 7.03
N THR A 346 -9.31 -1.14 5.93
CA THR A 346 -9.65 -1.80 4.66
C THR A 346 -8.43 -2.49 4.04
N VAL A 347 -7.27 -1.82 4.02
CA VAL A 347 -6.02 -2.37 3.47
C VAL A 347 -5.54 -3.55 4.31
N VAL A 348 -5.55 -3.42 5.64
CA VAL A 348 -5.15 -4.50 6.56
C VAL A 348 -6.06 -5.72 6.42
N ALA A 349 -7.38 -5.53 6.30
CA ALA A 349 -8.31 -6.63 6.06
C ALA A 349 -8.01 -7.35 4.74
N ALA A 350 -7.73 -6.61 3.66
CA ALA A 350 -7.34 -7.19 2.38
C ALA A 350 -6.00 -7.96 2.47
N THR A 351 -5.00 -7.39 3.15
CA THR A 351 -3.71 -8.06 3.40
C THR A 351 -3.89 -9.35 4.20
N TYR A 352 -4.76 -9.33 5.22
CA TYR A 352 -5.03 -10.52 6.04
C TYR A 352 -5.55 -11.71 5.23
N ILE A 353 -6.36 -11.47 4.21
CA ILE A 353 -6.85 -12.50 3.29
C ILE A 353 -5.94 -12.72 2.08
N GLY A 354 -4.78 -12.07 2.02
CA GLY A 354 -3.82 -12.19 0.92
C GLY A 354 -4.30 -11.56 -0.40
N PHE A 355 -5.16 -10.54 -0.34
CA PHE A 355 -5.78 -9.94 -1.51
C PHE A 355 -5.12 -8.61 -1.91
N PRO A 356 -4.59 -8.49 -3.14
CA PRO A 356 -4.01 -7.23 -3.62
C PRO A 356 -5.14 -6.24 -3.94
N ILE A 357 -5.14 -5.11 -3.26
CA ILE A 357 -6.04 -3.99 -3.54
C ILE A 357 -5.23 -2.75 -3.94
N SER A 358 -5.92 -1.72 -4.43
CA SER A 358 -5.30 -0.41 -4.63
C SER A 358 -5.43 0.43 -3.35
N THR A 359 -4.31 0.67 -2.69
CA THR A 359 -4.24 1.54 -1.50
C THR A 359 -4.59 2.98 -1.86
N THR A 360 -4.23 3.44 -3.08
CA THR A 360 -4.62 4.75 -3.62
C THR A 360 -6.14 4.88 -3.76
N HIS A 361 -6.80 3.88 -4.35
CA HIS A 361 -8.27 3.88 -4.46
C HIS A 361 -8.93 3.87 -3.09
N THR A 362 -8.40 3.06 -2.19
CA THR A 362 -8.90 2.91 -0.82
C THR A 362 -8.84 4.24 -0.07
N LEU A 363 -7.70 4.94 -0.10
CA LEU A 363 -7.58 6.23 0.56
C LEU A 363 -8.44 7.32 -0.10
N VAL A 364 -8.40 7.41 -1.43
CA VAL A 364 -9.23 8.41 -2.16
C VAL A 364 -10.71 8.17 -1.86
N GLY A 365 -11.16 6.91 -1.82
CA GLY A 365 -12.51 6.56 -1.39
C GLY A 365 -12.83 7.04 0.02
N ALA A 366 -11.90 6.83 0.98
CA ALA A 366 -12.05 7.31 2.35
C ALA A 366 -12.15 8.84 2.44
N VAL A 367 -11.30 9.56 1.69
CA VAL A 367 -11.31 11.03 1.63
C VAL A 367 -12.62 11.55 1.02
N ILE A 368 -13.13 10.88 -0.02
CA ILE A 368 -14.47 11.19 -0.58
C ILE A 368 -15.54 10.93 0.48
N GLY A 369 -15.46 9.84 1.23
CA GLY A 369 -16.42 9.48 2.29
C GLY A 369 -16.54 10.55 3.38
N VAL A 370 -15.40 11.04 3.91
CA VAL A 370 -15.41 12.13 4.90
C VAL A 370 -15.86 13.46 4.28
N GLY A 371 -15.51 13.71 3.02
CA GLY A 371 -15.99 14.89 2.28
C GLY A 371 -17.52 14.87 2.12
N LEU A 372 -18.12 13.72 1.81
CA LEU A 372 -19.57 13.54 1.74
C LEU A 372 -20.24 13.77 3.11
N ALA A 373 -19.62 13.31 4.20
CA ALA A 373 -20.14 13.52 5.55
C ALA A 373 -20.16 15.01 5.95
N LYS A 374 -19.28 15.83 5.35
CA LYS A 374 -19.26 17.28 5.50
C LYS A 374 -20.23 18.00 4.55
N GLY A 375 -20.55 17.37 3.41
CA GLY A 375 -21.41 17.87 2.37
C GLY A 375 -20.77 17.83 0.98
N VAL A 376 -21.54 17.50 -0.05
CA VAL A 376 -21.05 17.31 -1.43
C VAL A 376 -20.31 18.56 -1.97
N SER A 377 -20.70 19.77 -1.54
CA SER A 377 -20.08 21.03 -1.93
C SER A 377 -18.63 21.19 -1.49
N HIS A 378 -18.15 20.33 -0.58
CA HIS A 378 -16.77 20.33 -0.10
C HIS A 378 -15.83 19.44 -0.94
N LEU A 379 -16.36 18.74 -1.95
CA LEU A 379 -15.59 17.88 -2.84
C LEU A 379 -15.21 18.59 -4.15
N ASP A 380 -13.93 18.54 -4.53
CA ASP A 380 -13.48 18.93 -5.87
C ASP A 380 -13.69 17.76 -6.85
N LEU A 381 -14.89 17.72 -7.45
CA LEU A 381 -15.24 16.67 -8.42
C LEU A 381 -14.32 16.68 -9.66
N GLY A 382 -13.77 17.83 -10.04
CA GLY A 382 -12.81 17.93 -11.14
C GLY A 382 -11.48 17.24 -10.82
N SER A 383 -10.97 17.41 -9.60
CA SER A 383 -9.78 16.70 -9.15
C SER A 383 -10.02 15.19 -9.00
N ILE A 384 -11.19 14.80 -8.45
CA ILE A 384 -11.58 13.39 -8.35
C ILE A 384 -11.63 12.75 -9.74
N GLY A 385 -12.26 13.41 -10.74
CA GLY A 385 -12.33 12.90 -12.11
C GLY A 385 -10.96 12.71 -12.75
N ARG A 386 -10.01 13.64 -12.54
CA ARG A 386 -8.61 13.50 -13.02
C ARG A 386 -7.88 12.32 -12.37
N ILE A 387 -8.10 12.10 -11.07
CA ILE A 387 -7.53 10.96 -10.35
C ILE A 387 -8.08 9.64 -10.91
N VAL A 388 -9.41 9.53 -11.07
CA VAL A 388 -10.05 8.34 -11.66
C VAL A 388 -9.54 8.08 -13.09
N LEU A 389 -9.39 9.11 -13.91
CA LEU A 389 -8.83 8.99 -15.24
C LEU A 389 -7.38 8.43 -15.21
N SER A 390 -6.56 8.88 -14.26
CA SER A 390 -5.19 8.37 -14.11
C SER A 390 -5.15 6.88 -13.79
N TRP A 391 -6.14 6.36 -13.07
CA TRP A 391 -6.25 4.93 -12.77
C TRP A 391 -6.53 4.10 -14.02
N VAL A 392 -7.45 4.57 -14.88
CA VAL A 392 -7.78 3.90 -16.14
C VAL A 392 -6.58 3.87 -17.09
N VAL A 393 -5.84 4.99 -17.20
CA VAL A 393 -4.67 5.11 -18.08
C VAL A 393 -3.50 4.24 -17.59
N THR A 394 -3.38 3.99 -16.30
CA THR A 394 -2.25 3.23 -15.71
C THR A 394 -2.14 1.81 -16.27
N ILE A 395 -3.26 1.10 -16.48
CA ILE A 395 -3.24 -0.29 -16.96
C ILE A 395 -2.67 -0.38 -18.38
N PRO A 396 -3.20 0.34 -19.39
CA PRO A 396 -2.64 0.30 -20.74
C PRO A 396 -1.22 0.89 -20.81
N ALA A 397 -0.89 1.87 -19.97
CA ALA A 397 0.48 2.41 -19.91
C ALA A 397 1.48 1.37 -19.41
N GLY A 398 1.15 0.65 -18.32
CA GLY A 398 1.96 -0.46 -17.82
C GLY A 398 2.13 -1.57 -18.86
N ALA A 399 1.04 -1.97 -19.52
CA ALA A 399 1.07 -3.00 -20.56
C ALA A 399 1.97 -2.58 -21.75
N SER A 400 1.81 -1.35 -22.27
CA SER A 400 2.58 -0.84 -23.39
C SER A 400 4.07 -0.73 -23.08
N LEU A 401 4.41 -0.21 -21.89
CA LEU A 401 5.80 -0.15 -21.44
C LEU A 401 6.41 -1.54 -21.28
N THR A 402 5.63 -2.51 -20.79
CA THR A 402 6.11 -3.90 -20.65
C THR A 402 6.42 -4.51 -22.01
N ILE A 403 5.57 -4.32 -23.03
CA ILE A 403 5.82 -4.77 -24.39
C ILE A 403 7.13 -4.17 -24.91
N LEU A 404 7.35 -2.88 -24.70
CA LEU A 404 8.61 -2.21 -25.08
C LEU A 404 9.83 -2.84 -24.39
N PHE A 405 9.81 -2.94 -23.04
CA PHE A 405 10.92 -3.54 -22.29
C PHE A 405 11.13 -5.02 -22.64
N TYR A 406 10.06 -5.76 -22.93
CA TYR A 406 10.16 -7.15 -23.33
C TYR A 406 10.98 -7.34 -24.61
N PHE A 407 10.72 -6.54 -25.64
CA PHE A 407 11.52 -6.61 -26.87
C PHE A 407 12.95 -6.13 -26.66
N ILE A 408 13.16 -5.07 -25.86
CA ILE A 408 14.51 -4.60 -25.53
C ILE A 408 15.31 -5.69 -24.83
N LEU A 409 14.78 -6.26 -23.74
CA LEU A 409 15.49 -7.28 -22.96
C LEU A 409 15.67 -8.57 -23.77
N LYS A 410 14.66 -8.97 -24.54
CA LYS A 410 14.75 -10.12 -25.44
C LYS A 410 15.90 -9.96 -26.45
N THR A 411 16.03 -8.79 -27.04
CA THR A 411 17.12 -8.48 -27.99
C THR A 411 18.48 -8.42 -27.27
N VAL A 412 18.56 -7.77 -26.13
CA VAL A 412 19.83 -7.61 -25.36
C VAL A 412 20.37 -8.96 -24.90
N PHE A 413 19.49 -9.85 -24.46
CA PHE A 413 19.89 -11.15 -23.93
C PHE A 413 19.88 -12.30 -24.95
N GLY A 414 19.44 -12.04 -26.19
CA GLY A 414 19.46 -13.04 -27.27
C GLY A 414 18.46 -14.19 -27.08
N VAL A 415 17.30 -13.94 -26.47
CA VAL A 415 16.25 -14.93 -26.13
C VAL A 415 15.12 -14.89 -27.15
#